data_9450b14a5a15918eaaba1e920ae7c382
#
_entry.id   9450b14a5a15918eaaba1e920ae7c382
#
_cell.length_a   1.000
_cell.length_b   1.000
_cell.length_c   1.000
_cell.angle_alpha   90.00
_cell.angle_beta   90.00
_cell.angle_gamma   90.00
#
_symmetry.space_group_name_H-M   'P 1'
#
loop_
_entity.id
_entity.type
_entity.pdbx_description
1 polymer ?
#
loop_
_entity_poly.entity_id
_entity_poly.type
_entity_poly.pdbx_seq_one_letter_code
_entity_poly.pdbx_strand_id
1 'polypeptide(L)'
;MTGTDRTPRVDRVDRVDRVDRPVVPDAGLERWRLILGAPAERATGPLGAEAAARDAALEWLYGRDADLERRGVRRGPAGGPANGRTGGDGASALTPVDWLDDVHRLFPKETVERLERDAVERYEITEIVTDPEVLARVEPNTTLLRAVLRTKHLMNPQVLALARRIVEAVVRELLDRLRPELRRAFTGARSRRPSRLPLARDFDFRGTVRANLAHYQPERRRVLIERPRFHARTRRHLEQWQLILLVDQSGSMAGSVIHSAVTAACLWNLPGLRTHLIAFDTAVVDLTADVTDPVELLMRVQLGGGTDIARAVDYAAGLVDNPRRSIVAVVSDFYEGGDPYRLVRTVRGLVEQGATVLGLAALDEEADPVYDRALAGRLAEAGVHVGAMTPGRLAEFVAEKVGR
;
A
#
# COMPACT_ATOMS: atom_id res chain seq x y z
N MET A 1 58.08 18.20 84.39
CA MET A 1 56.73 18.29 84.94
C MET A 1 55.72 18.14 83.82
N THR A 2 55.30 16.96 83.70
CA THR A 2 53.95 16.42 83.52
C THR A 2 53.08 17.12 82.47
N GLY A 3 52.86 16.53 81.32
CA GLY A 3 51.83 16.83 80.37
C GLY A 3 51.37 15.55 79.69
N THR A 4 50.20 15.11 80.03
CA THR A 4 49.54 13.88 79.71
C THR A 4 49.07 13.89 78.19
N ASP A 5 49.54 12.87 77.52
CA ASP A 5 49.11 12.46 76.22
C ASP A 5 47.66 11.87 76.31
N ARG A 6 46.73 12.35 75.52
CA ARG A 6 45.40 11.77 75.30
C ARG A 6 45.12 11.70 73.78
N THR A 7 45.41 10.55 73.19
CA THR A 7 44.91 10.15 71.87
C THR A 7 43.40 9.88 71.93
N PRO A 8 42.57 10.41 70.99
CA PRO A 8 41.19 10.04 70.90
C PRO A 8 41.04 8.73 70.10
N ARG A 9 40.24 7.87 70.65
CA ARG A 9 39.77 6.59 70.10
C ARG A 9 39.01 6.85 68.80
N VAL A 10 39.41 6.20 67.70
CA VAL A 10 38.66 6.18 66.44
C VAL A 10 37.52 5.18 66.61
N ASP A 11 36.30 5.67 66.53
CA ASP A 11 35.06 4.88 66.50
C ASP A 11 34.98 4.11 65.19
N ARG A 12 34.75 2.83 65.35
CA ARG A 12 34.47 1.87 64.28
C ARG A 12 33.12 2.23 63.68
N VAL A 13 33.10 2.81 62.46
CA VAL A 13 31.92 3.00 61.71
C VAL A 13 31.45 1.65 61.17
N ASP A 14 30.29 1.24 61.64
CA ASP A 14 29.55 0.05 61.16
C ASP A 14 29.41 0.09 59.63
N ARG A 15 29.92 -0.95 59.01
CA ARG A 15 29.67 -1.29 57.64
C ARG A 15 28.21 -1.73 57.56
N VAL A 16 27.31 -0.81 57.19
CA VAL A 16 25.97 -1.15 56.82
C VAL A 16 26.07 -1.93 55.50
N ASP A 17 25.72 -3.20 55.55
CA ASP A 17 25.51 -4.06 54.39
C ASP A 17 24.51 -3.35 53.48
N ARG A 18 25.00 -2.86 52.31
CA ARG A 18 24.14 -2.49 51.19
C ARG A 18 23.51 -3.77 50.72
N VAL A 19 22.30 -4.02 51.16
CA VAL A 19 21.37 -4.93 50.50
C VAL A 19 21.22 -4.40 49.08
N ASP A 20 21.74 -5.12 48.08
CA ASP A 20 21.51 -4.89 46.66
C ASP A 20 19.99 -4.98 46.42
N ARG A 21 19.31 -3.84 46.47
CA ARG A 21 17.95 -3.74 45.95
C ARG A 21 18.07 -3.96 44.45
N PRO A 22 17.28 -4.90 43.88
CA PRO A 22 17.24 -5.03 42.42
C PRO A 22 16.83 -3.67 41.86
N VAL A 23 17.72 -3.09 41.04
CA VAL A 23 17.43 -1.85 40.30
C VAL A 23 16.29 -2.19 39.35
N VAL A 24 15.08 -1.76 39.71
CA VAL A 24 13.94 -1.83 38.77
C VAL A 24 14.25 -0.85 37.65
N PRO A 25 14.42 -1.31 36.42
CA PRO A 25 14.74 -0.42 35.31
C PRO A 25 13.65 0.63 35.17
N ASP A 26 14.05 1.89 35.02
CA ASP A 26 13.10 2.97 34.70
C ASP A 26 12.57 2.75 33.29
N ALA A 27 11.28 2.52 33.16
CA ALA A 27 10.60 2.28 31.87
C ALA A 27 10.86 3.41 30.84
N GLY A 28 11.17 4.62 31.30
CA GLY A 28 11.58 5.72 30.45
C GLY A 28 12.97 5.53 29.87
N LEU A 29 13.94 5.08 30.70
CA LEU A 29 15.33 4.79 30.26
C LEU A 29 15.38 3.58 29.34
N GLU A 30 14.57 2.53 29.60
CA GLU A 30 14.45 1.39 28.68
C GLU A 30 13.98 1.80 27.29
N ARG A 31 12.94 2.67 27.22
CA ARG A 31 12.45 3.20 25.93
C ARG A 31 13.54 3.98 25.18
N TRP A 32 14.27 4.83 25.87
CA TRP A 32 15.38 5.56 25.27
C TRP A 32 16.51 4.63 24.78
N ARG A 33 16.78 3.56 25.51
CA ARG A 33 17.78 2.56 25.11
C ARG A 33 17.36 1.85 23.81
N LEU A 34 16.09 1.45 23.72
CA LEU A 34 15.54 0.83 22.51
C LEU A 34 15.56 1.76 21.29
N ILE A 35 15.42 3.08 21.49
CA ILE A 35 15.47 4.08 20.41
C ILE A 35 16.90 4.38 19.97
N LEU A 36 17.81 4.53 20.90
CA LEU A 36 19.19 4.98 20.66
C LEU A 36 20.17 3.82 20.38
N GLY A 37 19.77 2.58 20.67
CA GLY A 37 20.56 1.38 20.45
C GLY A 37 21.77 1.23 21.40
N ALA A 38 22.68 0.31 21.06
CA ALA A 38 23.86 -0.04 21.85
C ALA A 38 24.72 1.16 22.33
N PRO A 39 24.91 2.25 21.59
CA PRO A 39 25.69 3.41 22.06
C PRO A 39 25.16 4.07 23.36
N ALA A 40 23.88 3.91 23.66
CA ALA A 40 23.26 4.51 24.85
C ALA A 40 23.41 3.68 26.13
N GLU A 41 23.97 2.49 26.08
CA GLU A 41 24.09 1.57 27.23
C GLU A 41 24.75 2.21 28.46
N ARG A 42 25.78 3.02 28.26
CA ARG A 42 26.46 3.75 29.33
C ARG A 42 25.58 4.77 30.06
N ALA A 43 24.58 5.31 29.36
CA ALA A 43 23.69 6.35 29.89
C ALA A 43 22.40 5.77 30.49
N THR A 44 21.92 4.65 29.95
CA THR A 44 20.63 4.05 30.31
C THR A 44 20.73 2.88 31.27
N GLY A 45 21.93 2.31 31.44
CA GLY A 45 22.17 1.14 32.30
C GLY A 45 21.74 -0.17 31.65
N PRO A 46 21.81 -1.31 32.39
CA PRO A 46 21.42 -2.61 31.90
C PRO A 46 19.90 -2.71 31.68
N LEU A 47 19.51 -3.40 30.61
CA LEU A 47 18.12 -3.68 30.29
C LEU A 47 17.59 -4.88 31.08
N GLY A 48 16.28 -4.87 31.40
CA GLY A 48 15.58 -6.06 31.83
C GLY A 48 15.53 -7.13 30.74
N ALA A 49 15.28 -8.39 31.10
CA ALA A 49 15.35 -9.51 30.16
C ALA A 49 14.47 -9.34 28.91
N GLU A 50 13.24 -8.83 29.06
CA GLU A 50 12.32 -8.60 27.93
C GLU A 50 12.77 -7.43 27.06
N ALA A 51 13.24 -6.33 27.69
CA ALA A 51 13.76 -5.18 26.96
C ALA A 51 15.08 -5.51 26.24
N ALA A 52 15.92 -6.38 26.81
CA ALA A 52 17.13 -6.87 26.18
C ALA A 52 16.82 -7.74 24.94
N ALA A 53 15.78 -8.57 25.01
CA ALA A 53 15.34 -9.34 23.83
C ALA A 53 14.80 -8.43 22.71
N ARG A 54 14.04 -7.37 23.06
CA ARG A 54 13.60 -6.35 22.11
C ARG A 54 14.78 -5.60 21.49
N ASP A 55 15.76 -5.21 22.28
CA ASP A 55 16.98 -4.54 21.83
C ASP A 55 17.77 -5.41 20.86
N ALA A 56 17.93 -6.71 21.17
CA ALA A 56 18.62 -7.66 20.31
C ALA A 56 17.91 -7.83 18.96
N ALA A 57 16.58 -7.89 18.95
CA ALA A 57 15.80 -7.99 17.71
C ALA A 57 15.91 -6.71 16.85
N LEU A 58 15.93 -5.53 17.48
CA LEU A 58 16.14 -4.25 16.78
C LEU A 58 17.59 -4.11 16.28
N GLU A 59 18.56 -4.50 17.07
CA GLU A 59 19.98 -4.46 16.69
C GLU A 59 20.26 -5.42 15.52
N TRP A 60 19.64 -6.61 15.52
CA TRP A 60 19.76 -7.54 14.39
C TRP A 60 19.34 -6.91 13.06
N LEU A 61 18.27 -6.10 13.07
CA LEU A 61 17.76 -5.41 11.87
C LEU A 61 18.55 -4.14 11.57
N TYR A 62 18.58 -3.19 12.50
CA TYR A 62 19.10 -1.84 12.29
C TYR A 62 20.62 -1.72 12.50
N GLY A 63 21.24 -2.63 13.24
CA GLY A 63 22.71 -2.70 13.41
C GLY A 63 23.46 -2.96 12.10
N ARG A 64 22.78 -3.50 11.10
CA ARG A 64 23.35 -3.74 9.76
C ARG A 64 23.80 -2.44 9.07
N ASP A 65 23.16 -1.31 9.31
CA ASP A 65 23.60 -0.02 8.78
C ASP A 65 24.96 0.41 9.37
N ALA A 66 25.14 0.24 10.67
CA ALA A 66 26.39 0.58 11.34
C ALA A 66 27.57 -0.30 10.90
N ASP A 67 27.31 -1.57 10.58
CA ASP A 67 28.34 -2.47 10.06
C ASP A 67 28.73 -2.16 8.61
N LEU A 68 27.80 -1.73 7.79
CA LEU A 68 28.06 -1.30 6.41
C LEU A 68 28.87 0.00 6.38
N GLU A 69 28.56 0.96 7.25
CA GLU A 69 29.33 2.22 7.39
C GLU A 69 30.76 1.96 7.90
N ARG A 70 30.94 1.08 8.89
CA ARG A 70 32.29 0.70 9.39
C ARG A 70 33.15 0.02 8.33
N ARG A 71 32.53 -0.67 7.36
CA ARG A 71 33.22 -1.31 6.22
C ARG A 71 33.45 -0.37 5.06
N GLY A 72 33.11 0.93 5.18
CA GLY A 72 33.32 1.96 4.14
C GLY A 72 32.41 1.81 2.92
N VAL A 73 31.35 1.03 3.01
CA VAL A 73 30.36 0.88 1.94
C VAL A 73 29.36 2.04 2.02
N ARG A 74 29.61 3.08 1.23
CA ARG A 74 28.60 4.13 1.02
C ARG A 74 27.54 3.58 0.07
N ARG A 75 26.28 3.51 0.52
CA ARG A 75 25.16 3.24 -0.38
C ARG A 75 25.02 4.39 -1.37
N GLY A 76 25.35 4.15 -2.64
CA GLY A 76 24.85 4.95 -3.75
C GLY A 76 23.36 4.61 -3.99
N PRO A 77 22.59 5.43 -4.74
CA PRO A 77 21.17 5.23 -4.98
C PRO A 77 20.81 4.03 -5.88
N ALA A 78 21.68 3.04 -6.04
CA ALA A 78 21.40 1.84 -6.82
C ALA A 78 22.08 0.62 -6.16
N GLY A 79 21.26 -0.35 -5.75
CA GLY A 79 21.66 -1.56 -5.09
C GLY A 79 22.49 -2.51 -5.95
N GLY A 80 23.45 -3.17 -5.31
CA GLY A 80 24.10 -4.36 -5.80
C GLY A 80 24.30 -5.35 -4.64
N PRO A 81 24.21 -6.67 -4.85
CA PRO A 81 24.21 -7.65 -3.77
C PRO A 81 25.59 -7.78 -3.13
N ALA A 82 25.68 -7.60 -1.81
CA ALA A 82 26.88 -7.93 -1.03
C ALA A 82 26.75 -9.34 -0.48
N ASN A 83 27.16 -10.35 -1.25
CA ASN A 83 27.52 -11.66 -0.73
C ASN A 83 28.90 -11.56 -0.06
N GLY A 84 28.94 -11.55 1.27
CA GLY A 84 30.14 -11.59 2.05
C GLY A 84 29.96 -12.46 3.27
N ARG A 85 30.16 -13.80 3.13
CA ARG A 85 30.42 -14.70 4.26
C ARG A 85 31.74 -14.33 4.89
N THR A 86 31.73 -13.79 6.10
CA THR A 86 32.88 -13.74 6.97
C THR A 86 32.54 -14.50 8.25
N GLY A 87 33.18 -15.67 8.44
CA GLY A 87 33.17 -16.37 9.71
C GLY A 87 33.86 -15.48 10.77
N GLY A 88 33.11 -15.12 11.79
CA GLY A 88 33.58 -14.46 12.99
C GLY A 88 33.02 -15.18 14.19
N ASP A 89 33.85 -15.34 15.21
CA ASP A 89 33.59 -16.02 16.50
C ASP A 89 32.69 -15.11 17.38
N GLY A 90 31.57 -14.66 16.85
CA GLY A 90 30.57 -13.85 17.53
C GLY A 90 29.37 -14.70 17.90
N ALA A 91 28.73 -14.38 19.02
CA ALA A 91 27.50 -15.01 19.51
C ALA A 91 26.51 -15.31 18.37
N SER A 92 25.90 -16.50 18.42
CA SER A 92 24.98 -17.05 17.44
C SER A 92 24.07 -15.97 16.83
N ALA A 93 24.34 -15.57 15.59
CA ALA A 93 23.53 -14.60 14.90
C ALA A 93 22.14 -15.21 14.73
N LEU A 94 21.10 -14.55 15.23
CA LEU A 94 19.71 -14.93 15.02
C LEU A 94 19.50 -15.21 13.53
N THR A 95 18.91 -16.35 13.21
CA THR A 95 18.49 -16.60 11.84
C THR A 95 17.29 -15.68 11.50
N PRO A 96 16.99 -15.41 10.23
CA PRO A 96 15.76 -14.67 9.86
C PRO A 96 14.48 -15.27 10.45
N VAL A 97 14.46 -16.61 10.65
CA VAL A 97 13.33 -17.33 11.28
C VAL A 97 13.24 -16.98 12.76
N ASP A 98 14.36 -17.12 13.50
CA ASP A 98 14.40 -16.83 14.93
C ASP A 98 14.09 -15.36 15.21
N TRP A 99 14.61 -14.46 14.37
CA TRP A 99 14.34 -13.03 14.46
C TRP A 99 12.85 -12.74 14.27
N LEU A 100 12.19 -13.36 13.28
CA LEU A 100 10.78 -13.17 13.02
C LEU A 100 9.93 -13.66 14.19
N ASP A 101 10.23 -14.84 14.75
CA ASP A 101 9.55 -15.39 15.91
C ASP A 101 9.69 -14.46 17.13
N ASP A 102 10.88 -13.89 17.35
CA ASP A 102 11.12 -12.92 18.42
C ASP A 102 10.34 -11.62 18.19
N VAL A 103 10.32 -11.09 16.98
CA VAL A 103 9.58 -9.88 16.63
C VAL A 103 8.09 -10.08 16.87
N HIS A 104 7.51 -11.19 16.41
CA HIS A 104 6.09 -11.50 16.62
C HIS A 104 5.72 -11.69 18.11
N ARG A 105 6.63 -12.23 18.90
CA ARG A 105 6.45 -12.45 20.34
C ARG A 105 6.58 -11.17 21.17
N LEU A 106 7.50 -10.28 20.80
CA LEU A 106 7.96 -9.17 21.63
C LEU A 106 7.31 -7.83 21.31
N PHE A 107 6.76 -7.67 20.11
CA PHE A 107 6.24 -6.40 19.63
C PHE A 107 4.73 -6.44 19.30
N PRO A 108 4.02 -5.30 19.46
CA PRO A 108 2.65 -5.15 18.98
C PRO A 108 2.59 -5.30 17.44
N LYS A 109 1.45 -5.75 16.92
CA LYS A 109 1.23 -6.01 15.50
C LYS A 109 1.67 -4.86 14.56
N GLU A 110 1.33 -3.62 14.89
CA GLU A 110 1.70 -2.43 14.10
C GLU A 110 3.22 -2.24 14.00
N THR A 111 3.94 -2.59 15.08
CA THR A 111 5.41 -2.55 15.09
C THR A 111 6.00 -3.71 14.28
N VAL A 112 5.42 -4.90 14.39
CA VAL A 112 5.80 -6.07 13.58
C VAL A 112 5.73 -5.76 12.10
N GLU A 113 4.59 -5.26 11.62
CA GLU A 113 4.38 -4.88 10.22
C GLU A 113 5.43 -3.87 9.73
N ARG A 114 5.83 -2.93 10.60
CA ARG A 114 6.87 -1.96 10.28
C ARG A 114 8.27 -2.59 10.22
N LEU A 115 8.61 -3.46 11.18
CA LEU A 115 9.90 -4.15 11.19
C LEU A 115 10.05 -5.10 10.00
N GLU A 116 9.00 -5.84 9.64
CA GLU A 116 8.96 -6.67 8.44
C GLU A 116 9.12 -5.84 7.16
N ARG A 117 8.46 -4.67 7.10
CA ARG A 117 8.62 -3.73 5.98
C ARG A 117 10.06 -3.25 5.86
N ASP A 118 10.66 -2.78 6.96
CA ASP A 118 12.03 -2.29 6.96
C ASP A 118 13.02 -3.41 6.59
N ALA A 119 12.78 -4.64 7.08
CA ALA A 119 13.61 -5.80 6.74
C ALA A 119 13.59 -6.10 5.24
N VAL A 120 12.43 -6.04 4.60
CA VAL A 120 12.26 -6.34 3.18
C VAL A 120 12.66 -5.17 2.28
N GLU A 121 12.17 -3.95 2.59
CA GLU A 121 12.33 -2.79 1.69
C GLU A 121 13.67 -2.08 1.89
N ARG A 122 14.15 -1.96 3.13
CA ARG A 122 15.38 -1.23 3.45
C ARG A 122 16.61 -2.12 3.45
N TYR A 123 16.48 -3.34 3.99
CA TYR A 123 17.61 -4.25 4.15
C TYR A 123 17.66 -5.37 3.11
N GLU A 124 16.64 -5.46 2.23
CA GLU A 124 16.57 -6.45 1.15
C GLU A 124 16.79 -7.89 1.63
N ILE A 125 16.25 -8.23 2.83
CA ILE A 125 16.36 -9.57 3.40
C ILE A 125 15.43 -10.50 2.62
N THR A 126 15.93 -11.02 1.50
CA THR A 126 15.16 -11.87 0.58
C THR A 126 14.82 -13.24 1.19
N GLU A 127 15.55 -13.67 2.19
CA GLU A 127 15.31 -14.93 2.91
C GLU A 127 13.91 -14.95 3.53
N ILE A 128 13.35 -13.80 3.93
CA ILE A 128 11.99 -13.71 4.49
C ILE A 128 10.93 -14.20 3.50
N VAL A 129 11.16 -13.99 2.20
CA VAL A 129 10.21 -14.36 1.14
C VAL A 129 10.65 -15.58 0.32
N THR A 130 11.87 -16.06 0.47
CA THR A 130 12.39 -17.22 -0.26
C THR A 130 12.53 -18.47 0.59
N ASP A 131 12.52 -18.34 1.92
CA ASP A 131 12.53 -19.47 2.84
C ASP A 131 11.10 -19.94 3.13
N PRO A 132 10.77 -21.23 2.89
CA PRO A 132 9.40 -21.73 3.08
C PRO A 132 8.95 -21.73 4.56
N GLU A 133 9.87 -21.90 5.52
CA GLU A 133 9.53 -21.91 6.95
C GLU A 133 9.18 -20.50 7.44
N VAL A 134 9.94 -19.52 6.99
CA VAL A 134 9.68 -18.11 7.28
C VAL A 134 8.37 -17.67 6.64
N LEU A 135 8.22 -17.94 5.34
CA LEU A 135 7.05 -17.51 4.57
C LEU A 135 5.73 -18.10 5.09
N ALA A 136 5.78 -19.31 5.68
CA ALA A 136 4.60 -19.94 6.28
C ALA A 136 4.12 -19.27 7.58
N ARG A 137 4.97 -18.48 8.24
CA ARG A 137 4.70 -17.83 9.54
C ARG A 137 4.32 -16.37 9.43
N VAL A 138 4.75 -15.72 8.35
CA VAL A 138 4.54 -14.28 8.14
C VAL A 138 3.07 -13.99 7.87
N GLU A 139 2.53 -12.93 8.48
CA GLU A 139 1.19 -12.45 8.19
C GLU A 139 1.10 -11.80 6.80
N PRO A 140 0.11 -12.18 5.97
CA PRO A 140 -0.08 -11.58 4.64
C PRO A 140 -0.31 -10.05 4.74
N ASN A 141 0.55 -9.28 4.08
CA ASN A 141 0.43 -7.83 3.98
C ASN A 141 0.90 -7.32 2.61
N THR A 142 0.63 -6.07 2.28
CA THR A 142 0.98 -5.47 0.98
C THR A 142 2.48 -5.38 0.75
N THR A 143 3.28 -5.22 1.81
CA THR A 143 4.75 -5.18 1.74
C THR A 143 5.32 -6.53 1.32
N LEU A 144 4.85 -7.62 1.93
CA LEU A 144 5.21 -8.96 1.53
C LEU A 144 4.77 -9.28 0.10
N LEU A 145 3.58 -8.84 -0.28
CA LEU A 145 3.14 -8.99 -1.66
C LEU A 145 4.09 -8.29 -2.64
N ARG A 146 4.53 -7.06 -2.35
CA ARG A 146 5.54 -6.35 -3.16
C ARG A 146 6.85 -7.14 -3.23
N ALA A 147 7.31 -7.66 -2.10
CA ALA A 147 8.53 -8.47 -2.03
C ALA A 147 8.40 -9.76 -2.84
N VAL A 148 7.29 -10.48 -2.69
CA VAL A 148 6.97 -11.68 -3.47
C VAL A 148 7.01 -11.37 -4.97
N LEU A 149 6.37 -10.30 -5.43
CA LEU A 149 6.37 -9.93 -6.85
C LEU A 149 7.76 -9.60 -7.39
N ARG A 150 8.64 -9.01 -6.57
CA ARG A 150 10.03 -8.71 -6.94
C ARG A 150 10.91 -9.95 -7.01
N THR A 151 10.68 -10.94 -6.13
CA THR A 151 11.58 -12.08 -5.93
C THR A 151 11.04 -13.41 -6.45
N LYS A 152 9.80 -13.47 -6.94
CA LYS A 152 9.15 -14.72 -7.40
C LYS A 152 9.95 -15.49 -8.46
N HIS A 153 10.76 -14.80 -9.27
CA HIS A 153 11.64 -15.43 -10.26
C HIS A 153 12.82 -16.20 -9.64
N LEU A 154 13.11 -15.97 -8.34
CA LEU A 154 14.13 -16.68 -7.57
C LEU A 154 13.56 -17.86 -6.77
N MET A 155 12.22 -17.98 -6.71
CA MET A 155 11.55 -18.95 -5.85
C MET A 155 11.47 -20.34 -6.53
N ASN A 156 11.68 -21.36 -5.71
CA ASN A 156 11.38 -22.73 -6.12
C ASN A 156 9.84 -22.99 -6.14
N PRO A 157 9.36 -24.08 -6.76
CA PRO A 157 7.92 -24.34 -6.88
C PRO A 157 7.16 -24.44 -5.55
N GLN A 158 7.82 -24.90 -4.47
CA GLN A 158 7.19 -25.02 -3.14
C GLN A 158 6.99 -23.65 -2.51
N VAL A 159 8.03 -22.80 -2.53
CA VAL A 159 7.95 -21.41 -2.05
C VAL A 159 6.96 -20.62 -2.88
N LEU A 160 6.94 -20.80 -4.20
CA LEU A 160 6.00 -20.13 -5.09
C LEU A 160 4.53 -20.47 -4.76
N ALA A 161 4.25 -21.73 -4.38
CA ALA A 161 2.91 -22.14 -3.94
C ALA A 161 2.49 -21.48 -2.61
N LEU A 162 3.42 -21.29 -1.67
CA LEU A 162 3.17 -20.56 -0.44
C LEU A 162 2.99 -19.05 -0.70
N ALA A 163 3.86 -18.47 -1.52
CA ALA A 163 3.77 -17.08 -1.94
C ALA A 163 2.42 -16.77 -2.59
N ARG A 164 1.91 -17.66 -3.44
CA ARG A 164 0.59 -17.53 -4.06
C ARG A 164 -0.53 -17.40 -3.02
N ARG A 165 -0.47 -18.12 -1.90
CA ARG A 165 -1.46 -17.99 -0.81
C ARG A 165 -1.43 -16.61 -0.16
N ILE A 166 -0.25 -16.02 -0.01
CA ILE A 166 -0.10 -14.64 0.49
C ILE A 166 -0.72 -13.67 -0.50
N VAL A 167 -0.41 -13.81 -1.79
CA VAL A 167 -1.01 -13.00 -2.86
C VAL A 167 -2.54 -13.09 -2.81
N GLU A 168 -3.11 -14.30 -2.71
CA GLU A 168 -4.55 -14.54 -2.62
C GLU A 168 -5.18 -13.86 -1.39
N ALA A 169 -4.54 -13.93 -0.23
CA ALA A 169 -5.04 -13.31 1.00
C ALA A 169 -5.06 -11.78 0.90
N VAL A 170 -3.96 -11.17 0.47
CA VAL A 170 -3.84 -9.70 0.33
C VAL A 170 -4.77 -9.18 -0.76
N VAL A 171 -4.82 -9.83 -1.93
CA VAL A 171 -5.72 -9.42 -3.02
C VAL A 171 -7.19 -9.49 -2.58
N ARG A 172 -7.59 -10.52 -1.84
CA ARG A 172 -8.95 -10.64 -1.28
C ARG A 172 -9.28 -9.48 -0.36
N GLU A 173 -8.38 -9.15 0.55
CA GLU A 173 -8.54 -8.01 1.47
C GLU A 173 -8.70 -6.68 0.71
N LEU A 174 -7.84 -6.41 -0.27
CA LEU A 174 -7.91 -5.22 -1.10
C LEU A 174 -9.22 -5.14 -1.91
N LEU A 175 -9.68 -6.27 -2.47
CA LEU A 175 -10.97 -6.35 -3.17
C LEU A 175 -12.14 -6.05 -2.22
N ASP A 176 -12.11 -6.58 -1.00
CA ASP A 176 -13.18 -6.39 -0.02
C ASP A 176 -13.25 -4.94 0.49
N ARG A 177 -12.11 -4.25 0.56
CA ARG A 177 -12.04 -2.80 0.87
C ARG A 177 -12.58 -1.96 -0.29
N LEU A 178 -12.16 -2.23 -1.53
CA LEU A 178 -12.48 -1.39 -2.69
C LEU A 178 -13.91 -1.58 -3.23
N ARG A 179 -14.47 -2.79 -3.17
CA ARG A 179 -15.83 -3.09 -3.67
C ARG A 179 -16.94 -2.21 -3.09
N PRO A 180 -17.00 -1.92 -1.78
CA PRO A 180 -18.01 -1.02 -1.22
C PRO A 180 -17.87 0.42 -1.72
N GLU A 181 -16.64 0.91 -1.92
CA GLU A 181 -16.38 2.25 -2.44
C GLU A 181 -16.88 2.38 -3.88
N LEU A 182 -16.54 1.43 -4.73
CA LEU A 182 -17.04 1.34 -6.09
C LEU A 182 -18.56 1.27 -6.17
N ARG A 183 -19.19 0.43 -5.34
CA ARG A 183 -20.65 0.35 -5.30
C ARG A 183 -21.28 1.68 -4.94
N ARG A 184 -20.71 2.44 -4.01
CA ARG A 184 -21.20 3.78 -3.65
C ARG A 184 -21.01 4.76 -4.80
N ALA A 185 -19.86 4.77 -5.46
CA ALA A 185 -19.55 5.65 -6.57
C ALA A 185 -20.50 5.41 -7.78
N PHE A 186 -20.78 4.14 -8.10
CA PHE A 186 -21.62 3.76 -9.24
C PHE A 186 -23.12 3.59 -8.91
N THR A 187 -23.53 3.49 -7.64
CA THR A 187 -24.94 3.60 -7.27
C THR A 187 -25.34 5.06 -7.35
N GLY A 188 -25.89 5.46 -8.48
CA GLY A 188 -26.32 6.84 -8.75
C GLY A 188 -27.13 7.44 -7.59
N ALA A 189 -26.92 8.72 -7.32
CA ALA A 189 -27.66 9.48 -6.32
C ALA A 189 -29.16 9.31 -6.55
N ARG A 190 -29.92 9.09 -5.46
CA ARG A 190 -31.39 9.08 -5.53
C ARG A 190 -31.83 10.41 -6.12
N SER A 191 -32.43 10.36 -7.31
CA SER A 191 -33.02 11.54 -7.91
C SER A 191 -34.15 12.02 -7.00
N ARG A 192 -34.18 13.30 -6.66
CA ARG A 192 -35.33 13.92 -5.97
C ARG A 192 -36.58 14.01 -6.84
N ARG A 193 -36.51 13.59 -8.12
CA ARG A 193 -37.66 13.58 -9.00
C ARG A 193 -38.63 12.46 -8.59
N PRO A 194 -39.93 12.72 -8.59
CA PRO A 194 -40.92 11.70 -8.28
C PRO A 194 -40.95 10.62 -9.36
N SER A 195 -41.03 9.34 -8.94
CA SER A 195 -41.22 8.19 -9.81
C SER A 195 -42.67 7.78 -9.88
N ARG A 196 -43.14 7.38 -11.05
CA ARG A 196 -44.43 6.73 -11.21
C ARG A 196 -44.38 5.21 -10.97
N LEU A 197 -43.18 4.63 -10.85
CA LEU A 197 -43.00 3.19 -10.62
C LEU A 197 -43.03 2.91 -9.12
N PRO A 198 -43.96 2.09 -8.60
CA PRO A 198 -44.10 1.81 -7.17
C PRO A 198 -43.12 0.70 -6.74
N LEU A 199 -41.85 1.02 -6.63
CA LEU A 199 -40.83 0.09 -6.12
C LEU A 199 -40.58 0.32 -4.63
N ALA A 200 -40.78 -0.66 -3.78
CA ALA A 200 -40.66 -0.54 -2.32
C ALA A 200 -39.31 0.03 -1.87
N ARG A 201 -38.20 -0.33 -2.54
CA ARG A 201 -36.85 0.21 -2.27
C ARG A 201 -36.69 1.71 -2.54
N ASP A 202 -37.56 2.28 -3.34
CA ASP A 202 -37.52 3.69 -3.75
C ASP A 202 -38.63 4.52 -3.08
N PHE A 203 -39.29 3.97 -2.06
CA PHE A 203 -40.37 4.61 -1.33
C PHE A 203 -39.89 5.88 -0.61
N ASP A 204 -40.55 7.00 -0.87
CA ASP A 204 -40.31 8.28 -0.20
C ASP A 204 -41.24 8.42 1.02
N PHE A 205 -40.78 7.93 2.15
CA PHE A 205 -41.54 7.98 3.40
C PHE A 205 -41.95 9.42 3.77
N ARG A 206 -40.98 10.36 3.75
CA ARG A 206 -41.23 11.75 4.15
C ARG A 206 -42.20 12.48 3.19
N GLY A 207 -41.97 12.31 1.89
CA GLY A 207 -42.86 12.88 0.86
C GLY A 207 -44.24 12.27 0.91
N THR A 208 -44.36 10.97 1.19
CA THR A 208 -45.67 10.28 1.32
C THR A 208 -46.42 10.77 2.55
N VAL A 209 -45.77 10.84 3.72
CA VAL A 209 -46.44 11.36 4.94
C VAL A 209 -46.89 12.80 4.71
N ARG A 210 -46.02 13.68 4.17
CA ARG A 210 -46.36 15.08 3.90
C ARG A 210 -47.54 15.23 2.92
N ALA A 211 -47.57 14.39 1.90
CA ALA A 211 -48.65 14.44 0.88
C ALA A 211 -50.01 13.92 1.40
N ASN A 212 -49.99 13.15 2.48
CA ASN A 212 -51.19 12.53 3.05
C ASN A 212 -51.54 13.06 4.46
N LEU A 213 -50.94 14.17 4.92
CA LEU A 213 -51.25 14.77 6.22
C LEU A 213 -52.70 15.21 6.35
N ALA A 214 -53.32 15.63 5.26
CA ALA A 214 -54.76 15.99 5.23
C ALA A 214 -55.68 14.80 5.54
N HIS A 215 -55.18 13.58 5.39
CA HIS A 215 -55.92 12.33 5.66
C HIS A 215 -55.55 11.74 7.04
N TYR A 216 -55.10 12.58 7.98
CA TYR A 216 -54.86 12.16 9.35
C TYR A 216 -56.17 11.90 10.08
N GLN A 217 -56.28 10.71 10.65
CA GLN A 217 -57.48 10.30 11.45
C GLN A 217 -57.13 10.39 12.95
N PRO A 218 -57.63 11.45 13.65
CA PRO A 218 -57.30 11.66 15.06
C PRO A 218 -57.76 10.50 15.97
N GLU A 219 -58.93 9.94 15.68
CA GLU A 219 -59.51 8.82 16.45
C GLU A 219 -58.63 7.56 16.43
N ARG A 220 -57.96 7.31 15.34
CA ARG A 220 -57.11 6.15 15.12
C ARG A 220 -55.62 6.45 15.22
N ARG A 221 -55.25 7.73 15.45
CA ARG A 221 -53.86 8.22 15.51
C ARG A 221 -52.99 7.77 14.34
N ARG A 222 -53.54 7.72 13.12
CA ARG A 222 -52.82 7.25 11.92
C ARG A 222 -53.09 8.12 10.71
N VAL A 223 -52.14 8.20 9.80
CA VAL A 223 -52.27 8.83 8.48
C VAL A 223 -52.73 7.76 7.48
N LEU A 224 -53.82 7.99 6.80
CA LEU A 224 -54.25 7.15 5.68
C LEU A 224 -53.43 7.49 4.45
N ILE A 225 -52.75 6.52 3.84
CA ILE A 225 -51.91 6.72 2.67
C ILE A 225 -52.75 6.48 1.43
N GLU A 226 -53.17 7.54 0.77
CA GLU A 226 -53.89 7.48 -0.53
C GLU A 226 -52.90 7.67 -1.70
N ARG A 227 -51.86 8.48 -1.51
CA ARG A 227 -50.91 8.85 -2.56
C ARG A 227 -49.49 8.51 -2.12
N PRO A 228 -49.04 7.27 -2.27
CA PRO A 228 -47.66 6.91 -1.99
C PRO A 228 -46.72 7.61 -2.98
N ARG A 229 -45.60 8.13 -2.50
CA ARG A 229 -44.57 8.76 -3.33
C ARG A 229 -43.35 7.88 -3.39
N PHE A 230 -42.70 7.89 -4.53
CA PHE A 230 -41.47 7.14 -4.80
C PHE A 230 -40.42 8.05 -5.43
N HIS A 231 -39.18 7.85 -5.11
CA HIS A 231 -38.07 8.52 -5.77
C HIS A 231 -37.82 7.90 -7.15
N ALA A 232 -37.60 8.71 -8.17
CA ALA A 232 -37.10 8.20 -9.42
C ALA A 232 -35.64 7.80 -9.24
N ARG A 233 -35.29 6.61 -9.62
CA ARG A 233 -33.89 6.30 -9.99
C ARG A 233 -33.75 6.67 -11.45
N THR A 234 -32.90 7.61 -11.73
CA THR A 234 -32.45 7.81 -13.09
C THR A 234 -31.65 6.54 -13.44
N ARG A 235 -32.26 5.58 -14.15
CA ARG A 235 -31.48 4.63 -14.93
C ARG A 235 -30.72 5.49 -15.91
N ARG A 236 -29.49 5.82 -15.60
CA ARG A 236 -28.58 6.33 -16.61
C ARG A 236 -28.57 5.26 -17.69
N HIS A 237 -28.91 5.59 -18.92
CA HIS A 237 -28.46 4.83 -20.07
C HIS A 237 -26.95 4.88 -19.96
N LEU A 238 -26.35 3.81 -19.45
CA LEU A 238 -24.91 3.68 -19.40
C LEU A 238 -24.47 3.51 -20.85
N GLU A 239 -24.14 4.63 -21.46
CA GLU A 239 -23.42 4.61 -22.71
C GLU A 239 -22.10 3.86 -22.45
N GLN A 240 -21.68 3.01 -23.37
CA GLN A 240 -20.46 2.25 -23.16
C GLN A 240 -19.25 3.17 -23.11
N TRP A 241 -18.67 3.29 -21.94
CA TRP A 241 -17.39 3.94 -21.71
C TRP A 241 -16.25 2.92 -21.81
N GLN A 242 -15.08 3.40 -22.15
CA GLN A 242 -13.86 2.62 -22.21
C GLN A 242 -12.85 3.18 -21.21
N LEU A 243 -12.31 2.33 -20.35
CA LEU A 243 -11.20 2.63 -19.47
C LEU A 243 -10.00 1.79 -19.90
N ILE A 244 -8.90 2.44 -20.24
CA ILE A 244 -7.63 1.81 -20.59
C ILE A 244 -6.63 2.19 -19.51
N LEU A 245 -6.22 1.20 -18.70
CA LEU A 245 -5.20 1.34 -17.67
C LEU A 245 -3.87 0.86 -18.24
N LEU A 246 -2.91 1.77 -18.37
CA LEU A 246 -1.52 1.49 -18.72
C LEU A 246 -0.70 1.50 -17.45
N VAL A 247 -0.06 0.40 -17.12
CA VAL A 247 0.63 0.22 -15.84
C VAL A 247 2.09 -0.11 -16.07
N ASP A 248 2.94 0.77 -15.60
CA ASP A 248 4.39 0.62 -15.60
C ASP A 248 4.81 -0.52 -14.67
N GLN A 249 5.60 -1.46 -15.19
CA GLN A 249 6.13 -2.60 -14.44
C GLN A 249 7.52 -2.35 -13.85
N SER A 250 8.02 -1.12 -13.89
CA SER A 250 9.30 -0.78 -13.25
C SER A 250 9.29 -1.16 -11.76
N GLY A 251 10.46 -1.44 -11.21
CA GLY A 251 10.59 -1.91 -9.82
C GLY A 251 10.02 -0.95 -8.77
N SER A 252 10.06 0.37 -9.05
CA SER A 252 9.47 1.43 -8.22
C SER A 252 7.94 1.35 -8.18
N MET A 253 7.30 0.83 -9.24
CA MET A 253 5.86 0.83 -9.41
C MET A 253 5.13 -0.41 -8.87
N ALA A 254 5.83 -1.30 -8.14
CA ALA A 254 5.25 -2.55 -7.62
C ALA A 254 3.94 -2.35 -6.83
N GLY A 255 3.85 -1.31 -6.01
CA GLY A 255 2.61 -0.96 -5.28
C GLY A 255 1.49 -0.60 -6.23
N SER A 256 1.76 0.28 -7.19
CA SER A 256 0.78 0.73 -8.18
C SER A 256 0.31 -0.40 -9.11
N VAL A 257 1.19 -1.37 -9.43
CA VAL A 257 0.83 -2.60 -10.19
C VAL A 257 -0.23 -3.41 -9.44
N ILE A 258 -0.02 -3.65 -8.13
CA ILE A 258 -0.97 -4.39 -7.28
C ILE A 258 -2.34 -3.71 -7.27
N HIS A 259 -2.35 -2.41 -6.96
CA HIS A 259 -3.60 -1.65 -6.86
C HIS A 259 -4.29 -1.48 -8.21
N SER A 260 -3.53 -1.38 -9.31
CA SER A 260 -4.09 -1.33 -10.67
C SER A 260 -4.78 -2.64 -11.04
N ALA A 261 -4.16 -3.79 -10.74
CA ALA A 261 -4.75 -5.11 -10.99
C ALA A 261 -6.07 -5.30 -10.21
N VAL A 262 -6.07 -4.96 -8.92
CA VAL A 262 -7.26 -5.02 -8.07
C VAL A 262 -8.35 -4.06 -8.55
N THR A 263 -7.98 -2.83 -8.92
CA THR A 263 -8.93 -1.82 -9.43
C THR A 263 -9.54 -2.27 -10.75
N ALA A 264 -8.74 -2.76 -11.68
CA ALA A 264 -9.22 -3.29 -12.96
C ALA A 264 -10.20 -4.44 -12.75
N ALA A 265 -9.88 -5.41 -11.87
CA ALA A 265 -10.75 -6.52 -11.53
C ALA A 265 -12.09 -6.07 -10.92
N CYS A 266 -12.07 -5.04 -10.08
CA CYS A 266 -13.28 -4.46 -9.52
C CYS A 266 -14.14 -3.72 -10.56
N LEU A 267 -13.51 -3.04 -11.52
CA LEU A 267 -14.18 -2.27 -12.57
C LEU A 267 -14.66 -3.13 -13.75
N TRP A 268 -14.05 -4.32 -13.95
CA TRP A 268 -14.32 -5.21 -15.07
C TRP A 268 -15.80 -5.59 -15.23
N ASN A 269 -16.49 -5.85 -14.15
CA ASN A 269 -17.88 -6.30 -14.16
C ASN A 269 -18.90 -5.16 -14.05
N LEU A 270 -18.47 -3.89 -14.20
CA LEU A 270 -19.40 -2.77 -14.12
C LEU A 270 -20.16 -2.58 -15.44
N PRO A 271 -21.50 -2.54 -15.38
CA PRO A 271 -22.30 -2.36 -16.58
C PRO A 271 -22.05 -0.97 -17.18
N GLY A 272 -21.80 -0.92 -18.48
CA GLY A 272 -21.53 0.31 -19.24
C GLY A 272 -20.08 0.77 -19.20
N LEU A 273 -19.17 -0.01 -18.63
CA LEU A 273 -17.72 0.24 -18.63
C LEU A 273 -16.99 -0.97 -19.22
N ARG A 274 -16.19 -0.73 -20.26
CA ARG A 274 -15.24 -1.72 -20.78
C ARG A 274 -13.84 -1.37 -20.29
N THR A 275 -13.26 -2.22 -19.48
CA THR A 275 -11.95 -2.01 -18.87
C THR A 275 -10.89 -2.78 -19.63
N HIS A 276 -9.76 -2.15 -19.96
CA HIS A 276 -8.55 -2.76 -20.47
C HIS A 276 -7.45 -2.55 -19.43
N LEU A 277 -6.60 -3.57 -19.26
CA LEU A 277 -5.41 -3.51 -18.44
C LEU A 277 -4.20 -3.90 -19.26
N ILE A 278 -3.29 -2.98 -19.45
CA ILE A 278 -2.07 -3.14 -20.22
C ILE A 278 -0.89 -2.86 -19.29
N ALA A 279 -0.03 -3.83 -19.14
CA ALA A 279 1.23 -3.66 -18.46
C ALA A 279 2.32 -3.34 -19.47
N PHE A 280 3.28 -2.52 -19.08
CA PHE A 280 4.38 -2.16 -19.97
C PHE A 280 5.71 -1.96 -19.23
N ASP A 281 6.79 -2.27 -19.92
CA ASP A 281 8.16 -1.91 -19.65
C ASP A 281 8.78 -1.37 -20.95
N THR A 282 9.77 -2.00 -21.56
CA THR A 282 10.21 -1.77 -22.94
C THR A 282 9.32 -2.50 -23.96
N ALA A 283 8.48 -3.43 -23.50
CA ALA A 283 7.47 -4.14 -24.25
C ALA A 283 6.07 -3.82 -23.70
N VAL A 284 5.04 -4.06 -24.50
CA VAL A 284 3.63 -3.88 -24.09
C VAL A 284 2.96 -5.24 -24.01
N VAL A 285 2.33 -5.52 -22.88
CA VAL A 285 1.61 -6.77 -22.63
C VAL A 285 0.15 -6.46 -22.30
N ASP A 286 -0.76 -6.94 -23.12
CA ASP A 286 -2.20 -6.82 -22.87
C ASP A 286 -2.66 -7.92 -21.92
N LEU A 287 -3.01 -7.51 -20.70
CA LEU A 287 -3.49 -8.36 -19.61
C LEU A 287 -5.02 -8.32 -19.45
N THR A 288 -5.72 -7.74 -20.41
CA THR A 288 -7.18 -7.53 -20.35
C THR A 288 -7.93 -8.85 -20.15
N ALA A 289 -7.50 -9.93 -20.75
CA ALA A 289 -8.13 -11.25 -20.58
C ALA A 289 -7.93 -11.84 -19.16
N ASP A 290 -6.86 -11.47 -18.49
CA ASP A 290 -6.47 -11.99 -17.17
C ASP A 290 -7.06 -11.17 -15.99
N VAL A 291 -7.73 -10.06 -16.26
CA VAL A 291 -8.31 -9.15 -15.24
C VAL A 291 -9.32 -9.85 -14.32
N THR A 292 -9.96 -10.92 -14.78
CA THR A 292 -10.92 -11.69 -13.97
C THR A 292 -10.27 -12.44 -12.83
N ASP A 293 -8.98 -12.77 -12.92
CA ASP A 293 -8.17 -13.39 -11.88
C ASP A 293 -6.96 -12.51 -11.55
N PRO A 294 -7.11 -11.53 -10.66
CA PRO A 294 -6.02 -10.62 -10.29
C PRO A 294 -4.84 -11.32 -9.60
N VAL A 295 -5.04 -12.51 -9.04
CA VAL A 295 -3.95 -13.30 -8.44
C VAL A 295 -3.07 -13.87 -9.55
N GLU A 296 -3.68 -14.53 -10.54
CA GLU A 296 -2.94 -15.07 -11.67
C GLU A 296 -2.25 -13.97 -12.48
N LEU A 297 -2.93 -12.83 -12.65
CA LEU A 297 -2.38 -11.65 -13.30
C LEU A 297 -1.11 -11.18 -12.58
N LEU A 298 -1.15 -10.98 -11.26
CA LEU A 298 0.00 -10.55 -10.48
C LEU A 298 1.14 -11.58 -10.48
N MET A 299 0.81 -12.86 -10.55
CA MET A 299 1.81 -13.92 -10.67
C MET A 299 2.48 -13.96 -12.05
N ARG A 300 1.83 -13.47 -13.10
CA ARG A 300 2.40 -13.35 -14.46
C ARG A 300 3.22 -12.08 -14.68
N VAL A 301 2.81 -10.94 -14.09
CA VAL A 301 3.52 -9.67 -14.22
C VAL A 301 4.97 -9.82 -13.79
N GLN A 302 5.92 -9.37 -14.60
CA GLN A 302 7.34 -9.34 -14.27
C GLN A 302 7.72 -7.89 -13.92
N LEU A 303 8.22 -7.67 -12.71
CA LEU A 303 8.69 -6.36 -12.29
C LEU A 303 10.15 -6.19 -12.68
N GLY A 304 10.48 -5.04 -13.26
CA GLY A 304 11.83 -4.68 -13.69
C GLY A 304 11.90 -4.37 -15.18
N GLY A 305 13.06 -3.90 -15.62
CA GLY A 305 13.27 -3.49 -17.01
C GLY A 305 13.31 -1.98 -17.18
N GLY A 306 13.50 -1.53 -18.41
CA GLY A 306 13.37 -0.11 -18.80
C GLY A 306 11.90 0.26 -19.01
N THR A 307 11.63 1.54 -19.25
CA THR A 307 10.26 2.07 -19.40
C THR A 307 10.13 2.78 -20.74
N ASP A 308 9.16 2.37 -21.57
CA ASP A 308 8.78 3.04 -22.83
C ASP A 308 7.29 3.41 -22.77
N ILE A 309 7.00 4.54 -22.12
CA ILE A 309 5.63 5.05 -21.97
C ILE A 309 5.04 5.43 -23.33
N ALA A 310 5.87 5.99 -24.21
CA ALA A 310 5.44 6.39 -25.56
C ALA A 310 4.84 5.22 -26.33
N ARG A 311 5.49 4.08 -26.27
CA ARG A 311 5.03 2.83 -26.93
C ARG A 311 3.71 2.33 -26.30
N ALA A 312 3.59 2.38 -25.00
CA ALA A 312 2.37 1.98 -24.30
C ALA A 312 1.18 2.87 -24.67
N VAL A 313 1.40 4.19 -24.73
CA VAL A 313 0.35 5.15 -25.10
C VAL A 313 -0.03 5.02 -26.58
N ASP A 314 0.91 4.74 -27.49
CA ASP A 314 0.61 4.45 -28.90
C ASP A 314 -0.26 3.19 -29.05
N TYR A 315 0.05 2.14 -28.26
CA TYR A 315 -0.78 0.94 -28.21
C TYR A 315 -2.20 1.26 -27.72
N ALA A 316 -2.32 2.03 -26.63
CA ALA A 316 -3.61 2.45 -26.10
C ALA A 316 -4.40 3.30 -27.11
N ALA A 317 -3.74 4.19 -27.86
CA ALA A 317 -4.36 4.99 -28.91
C ALA A 317 -5.01 4.12 -29.98
N GLY A 318 -4.38 2.97 -30.32
CA GLY A 318 -4.95 1.97 -31.23
C GLY A 318 -6.16 1.22 -30.69
N LEU A 319 -6.34 1.17 -29.35
CA LEU A 319 -7.48 0.52 -28.70
C LEU A 319 -8.68 1.46 -28.51
N VAL A 320 -8.51 2.76 -28.65
CA VAL A 320 -9.58 3.75 -28.42
C VAL A 320 -10.62 3.66 -29.52
N ASP A 321 -11.82 3.17 -29.19
CA ASP A 321 -12.95 3.08 -30.13
C ASP A 321 -13.68 4.43 -30.28
N ASN A 322 -13.97 5.09 -29.16
CA ASN A 322 -14.65 6.39 -29.14
C ASN A 322 -13.92 7.35 -28.18
N PRO A 323 -13.07 8.26 -28.70
CA PRO A 323 -12.26 9.13 -27.86
C PRO A 323 -13.07 9.89 -26.79
N ARG A 324 -14.25 10.42 -27.13
CA ARG A 324 -15.09 11.19 -26.19
C ARG A 324 -15.67 10.35 -25.03
N ARG A 325 -15.59 9.04 -25.12
CA ARG A 325 -16.02 8.08 -24.11
C ARG A 325 -14.89 7.17 -23.66
N SER A 326 -13.67 7.59 -23.86
CA SER A 326 -12.49 6.85 -23.45
C SER A 326 -11.72 7.62 -22.37
N ILE A 327 -11.32 6.88 -21.34
CA ILE A 327 -10.41 7.31 -20.29
C ILE A 327 -9.15 6.48 -20.45
N VAL A 328 -8.03 7.13 -20.72
CA VAL A 328 -6.71 6.51 -20.76
C VAL A 328 -5.96 6.93 -19.52
N ALA A 329 -5.67 6.00 -18.61
CA ALA A 329 -4.94 6.27 -17.38
C ALA A 329 -3.56 5.62 -17.46
N VAL A 330 -2.52 6.44 -17.47
CA VAL A 330 -1.11 6.03 -17.44
C VAL A 330 -0.64 6.07 -16.01
N VAL A 331 -0.29 4.92 -15.45
CA VAL A 331 0.22 4.77 -14.08
C VAL A 331 1.72 4.51 -14.18
N SER A 332 2.54 5.54 -13.94
CA SER A 332 4.00 5.51 -14.07
C SER A 332 4.61 6.68 -13.31
N ASP A 333 5.84 6.52 -12.81
CA ASP A 333 6.66 7.61 -12.25
C ASP A 333 7.23 8.56 -13.32
N PHE A 334 6.86 8.35 -14.59
CA PHE A 334 7.21 9.18 -15.74
C PHE A 334 8.70 9.25 -16.08
N TYR A 335 9.54 8.35 -15.56
CA TYR A 335 10.92 8.22 -16.02
C TYR A 335 10.93 7.51 -17.38
N GLU A 336 10.76 8.31 -18.45
CA GLU A 336 10.68 7.83 -19.83
C GLU A 336 12.04 7.39 -20.35
N GLY A 337 12.18 6.12 -20.71
CA GLY A 337 13.39 5.58 -21.35
C GLY A 337 13.35 5.63 -22.89
N GLY A 338 12.18 5.93 -23.47
CA GLY A 338 11.97 6.05 -24.91
C GLY A 338 12.04 7.50 -25.42
N ASP A 339 11.10 7.89 -26.28
CA ASP A 339 11.05 9.25 -26.87
C ASP A 339 9.96 10.12 -26.21
N PRO A 340 10.32 11.07 -25.30
CA PRO A 340 9.36 11.92 -24.63
C PRO A 340 8.61 12.87 -25.58
N TYR A 341 9.16 13.22 -26.76
CA TYR A 341 8.43 14.03 -27.74
C TYR A 341 7.32 13.23 -28.44
N ARG A 342 7.59 11.96 -28.73
CA ARG A 342 6.60 11.03 -29.27
C ARG A 342 5.46 10.84 -28.27
N LEU A 343 5.78 10.62 -26.99
CA LEU A 343 4.79 10.51 -25.91
C LEU A 343 3.87 11.74 -25.86
N VAL A 344 4.44 12.93 -25.73
CA VAL A 344 3.66 14.20 -25.65
C VAL A 344 2.79 14.41 -26.90
N ARG A 345 3.31 14.08 -28.09
CA ARG A 345 2.55 14.19 -29.35
C ARG A 345 1.35 13.26 -29.39
N THR A 346 1.54 11.97 -29.04
CA THR A 346 0.46 10.98 -29.06
C THR A 346 -0.61 11.32 -28.03
N VAL A 347 -0.21 11.68 -26.83
CA VAL A 347 -1.11 12.11 -25.76
C VAL A 347 -1.93 13.35 -26.17
N ARG A 348 -1.27 14.37 -26.78
CA ARG A 348 -1.97 15.56 -27.28
C ARG A 348 -3.01 15.17 -28.33
N GLY A 349 -2.68 14.28 -29.25
CA GLY A 349 -3.63 13.78 -30.25
C GLY A 349 -4.85 13.09 -29.63
N LEU A 350 -4.69 12.31 -28.56
CA LEU A 350 -5.80 11.70 -27.82
C LEU A 350 -6.69 12.75 -27.16
N VAL A 351 -6.10 13.76 -26.51
CA VAL A 351 -6.83 14.85 -25.86
C VAL A 351 -7.59 15.70 -26.88
N GLU A 352 -6.97 16.06 -28.01
CA GLU A 352 -7.60 16.81 -29.10
C GLU A 352 -8.80 16.07 -29.72
N GLN A 353 -8.74 14.73 -29.78
CA GLN A 353 -9.86 13.90 -30.21
C GLN A 353 -10.98 13.80 -29.16
N GLY A 354 -10.74 14.28 -27.94
CA GLY A 354 -11.70 14.35 -26.86
C GLY A 354 -11.59 13.22 -25.83
N ALA A 355 -10.53 12.40 -25.87
CA ALA A 355 -10.29 11.42 -24.84
C ALA A 355 -9.88 12.10 -23.50
N THR A 356 -10.26 11.52 -22.38
CA THR A 356 -9.78 11.95 -21.07
C THR A 356 -8.49 11.17 -20.77
N VAL A 357 -7.36 11.89 -20.67
CA VAL A 357 -6.08 11.26 -20.35
C VAL A 357 -5.67 11.62 -18.92
N LEU A 358 -5.38 10.61 -18.12
CA LEU A 358 -4.87 10.72 -16.74
C LEU A 358 -3.41 10.28 -16.72
N GLY A 359 -2.57 11.06 -16.09
CA GLY A 359 -1.20 10.69 -15.75
C GLY A 359 -1.11 10.49 -14.23
N LEU A 360 -1.04 9.25 -13.78
CA LEU A 360 -1.03 8.90 -12.37
C LEU A 360 0.39 8.51 -11.95
N ALA A 361 1.04 9.40 -11.21
CA ALA A 361 2.39 9.16 -10.70
C ALA A 361 2.43 8.05 -9.63
N ALA A 362 1.30 7.80 -8.96
CA ALA A 362 1.05 6.63 -8.13
C ALA A 362 -0.44 6.26 -8.17
N LEU A 363 -0.71 4.99 -8.00
CA LEU A 363 -2.04 4.45 -7.74
C LEU A 363 -1.93 3.47 -6.56
N ASP A 364 -1.86 4.00 -5.35
CA ASP A 364 -1.74 3.27 -4.09
C ASP A 364 -2.46 4.00 -2.96
N GLU A 365 -2.39 3.47 -1.73
CA GLU A 365 -3.08 4.07 -0.58
C GLU A 365 -2.40 5.37 -0.10
N GLU A 366 -1.09 5.52 -0.30
CA GLU A 366 -0.30 6.65 0.20
C GLU A 366 -0.37 7.86 -0.75
N ALA A 367 -0.43 7.60 -2.08
CA ALA A 367 -0.51 8.61 -3.14
C ALA A 367 0.59 9.70 -3.03
N ASP A 368 1.79 9.34 -2.55
CA ASP A 368 2.95 10.23 -2.38
C ASP A 368 4.15 9.76 -3.22
N PRO A 369 4.12 9.96 -4.54
CA PRO A 369 5.13 9.44 -5.44
C PRO A 369 6.34 10.35 -5.62
N VAL A 370 7.48 9.71 -5.90
CA VAL A 370 8.64 10.35 -6.52
C VAL A 370 8.54 10.13 -8.04
N TYR A 371 8.51 11.20 -8.83
CA TYR A 371 8.28 11.12 -10.28
C TYR A 371 9.00 12.21 -11.05
N ASP A 372 9.18 12.04 -12.36
CA ASP A 372 9.74 13.08 -13.23
C ASP A 372 8.74 14.24 -13.41
N ARG A 373 9.00 15.32 -12.66
CA ARG A 373 8.17 16.53 -12.69
C ARG A 373 8.26 17.29 -14.01
N ALA A 374 9.39 17.19 -14.72
CA ALA A 374 9.59 17.90 -15.98
C ALA A 374 8.72 17.28 -17.09
N LEU A 375 8.74 15.97 -17.21
CA LEU A 375 7.87 15.27 -18.17
C LEU A 375 6.39 15.39 -17.78
N ALA A 376 6.08 15.26 -16.49
CA ALA A 376 4.71 15.43 -15.97
C ALA A 376 4.15 16.84 -16.30
N GLY A 377 4.95 17.90 -16.19
CA GLY A 377 4.59 19.26 -16.59
C GLY A 377 4.27 19.36 -18.09
N ARG A 378 5.09 18.79 -18.95
CA ARG A 378 4.86 18.76 -20.40
C ARG A 378 3.59 17.99 -20.78
N LEU A 379 3.28 16.89 -20.06
CA LEU A 379 2.04 16.16 -20.24
C LEU A 379 0.82 16.98 -19.79
N ALA A 380 0.92 17.70 -18.67
CA ALA A 380 -0.12 18.61 -18.21
C ALA A 380 -0.40 19.73 -19.22
N GLU A 381 0.64 20.32 -19.82
CA GLU A 381 0.51 21.31 -20.90
C GLU A 381 -0.14 20.73 -22.17
N ALA A 382 0.01 19.42 -22.40
CA ALA A 382 -0.68 18.71 -23.48
C ALA A 382 -2.14 18.36 -23.15
N GLY A 383 -2.64 18.72 -21.95
CA GLY A 383 -4.03 18.51 -21.53
C GLY A 383 -4.27 17.23 -20.70
N VAL A 384 -3.21 16.60 -20.20
CA VAL A 384 -3.33 15.45 -19.29
C VAL A 384 -3.66 15.92 -17.87
N HIS A 385 -4.53 15.21 -17.20
CA HIS A 385 -4.75 15.40 -15.77
C HIS A 385 -3.69 14.62 -14.99
N VAL A 386 -2.61 15.31 -14.60
CA VAL A 386 -1.50 14.68 -13.87
C VAL A 386 -1.71 14.77 -12.37
N GLY A 387 -1.44 13.69 -11.65
CA GLY A 387 -1.53 13.62 -10.19
C GLY A 387 -1.27 12.24 -9.64
N ALA A 388 -1.51 12.07 -8.33
CA ALA A 388 -1.56 10.77 -7.67
C ALA A 388 -2.98 10.52 -7.17
N MET A 389 -3.42 9.29 -7.21
CA MET A 389 -4.77 8.91 -6.78
C MET A 389 -4.74 7.62 -5.98
N THR A 390 -5.65 7.51 -5.01
CA THR A 390 -6.00 6.21 -4.45
C THR A 390 -6.94 5.46 -5.40
N PRO A 391 -6.99 4.12 -5.33
CA PRO A 391 -7.92 3.31 -6.12
C PRO A 391 -9.38 3.77 -6.01
N GLY A 392 -9.82 4.17 -4.80
CA GLY A 392 -11.17 4.69 -4.57
C GLY A 392 -11.42 6.01 -5.31
N ARG A 393 -10.47 6.94 -5.31
CA ARG A 393 -10.58 8.22 -6.05
C ARG A 393 -10.61 8.02 -7.57
N LEU A 394 -9.81 7.10 -8.09
CA LEU A 394 -9.89 6.75 -9.52
C LEU A 394 -11.28 6.20 -9.85
N ALA A 395 -11.82 5.34 -9.00
CA ALA A 395 -13.16 4.79 -9.17
C ALA A 395 -14.26 5.87 -9.14
N GLU A 396 -14.18 6.84 -8.23
CA GLU A 396 -15.08 7.99 -8.16
C GLU A 396 -14.97 8.85 -9.43
N PHE A 397 -13.77 9.13 -9.90
CA PHE A 397 -13.54 9.87 -11.13
C PHE A 397 -14.17 9.17 -12.34
N VAL A 398 -13.92 7.86 -12.49
CA VAL A 398 -14.52 7.06 -13.58
C VAL A 398 -16.05 7.07 -13.46
N ALA A 399 -16.60 6.90 -12.24
CA ALA A 399 -18.05 6.94 -12.01
C ALA A 399 -18.68 8.29 -12.37
N GLU A 400 -18.01 9.39 -12.06
CA GLU A 400 -18.47 10.74 -12.42
C GLU A 400 -18.49 10.94 -13.94
N LYS A 401 -17.45 10.49 -14.64
CA LYS A 401 -17.37 10.59 -16.12
C LYS A 401 -18.41 9.71 -16.79
N VAL A 402 -18.50 8.44 -16.40
CA VAL A 402 -19.49 7.47 -16.94
C VAL A 402 -20.93 7.91 -16.63
N GLY A 403 -21.10 8.67 -15.60
CA GLY A 403 -22.42 9.08 -15.15
C GLY A 403 -22.91 10.43 -15.67
N ARG A 404 -22.11 11.15 -16.42
CA ARG A 404 -22.51 12.38 -17.11
C ARG A 404 -23.06 12.07 -18.50
#